data_192f8617c7796e3f15f8a1bb87811519
#
_entry.id   192f8617c7796e3f15f8a1bb87811519
#
_cell.length_a   1.000
_cell.length_b   1.000
_cell.length_c   1.000
_cell.angle_alpha   90.00
_cell.angle_beta   90.00
_cell.angle_gamma   90.00
#
_symmetry.space_group_name_H-M   'P 1'
#
loop_
_entity.id
_entity.type
_entity.pdbx_description
1 polymer ?
#
loop_
_entity_poly.entity_id
_entity_poly.type
_entity_poly.pdbx_seq_one_letter_code
_entity_poly.pdbx_strand_id
1 'polypeptide(L)'
;MTNILDQVARSSSSARYGQFQPSDQREYFALRLAQKLDDEAAARHYAELLEHYSEDQLLVAYRRAKPAGSHLDPGRSFHLELKRLEGRTGDGPAIRRLAAIRIERRAVAVAILEGDHLAAPPQVRQLSSNTDKALGSAASFISRILQQYPLGTVALETIPCKTEVLRGDLMEIISRVLVEQSIGIWEVSKLDVLASFGHPRPRFRNQVREVISTIWPGVNGSFGSPLIKDALALGLYCQVERLFNL
;
A
#
# COMPACT_ATOMS: atom_id res chain seq x y z
N MET A 1 7.33 -22.16 38.62
CA MET A 1 6.26 -22.66 37.71
C MET A 1 5.97 -21.56 36.69
N THR A 2 6.56 -21.65 35.52
CA THR A 2 6.38 -20.67 34.43
C THR A 2 5.06 -20.97 33.76
N ASN A 3 4.21 -19.96 33.67
CA ASN A 3 2.84 -20.10 33.18
C ASN A 3 2.85 -20.46 31.70
N ILE A 4 2.27 -21.60 31.32
CA ILE A 4 2.20 -22.11 29.93
C ILE A 4 1.56 -21.09 29.00
N LEU A 5 0.67 -20.22 29.50
CA LEU A 5 0.04 -19.14 28.72
C LEU A 5 1.04 -18.06 28.29
N ASP A 6 2.08 -17.78 29.09
CA ASP A 6 3.15 -16.83 28.73
C ASP A 6 4.11 -17.38 27.67
N GLN A 7 4.28 -18.69 27.61
CA GLN A 7 5.07 -19.35 26.56
C GLN A 7 4.32 -19.37 25.22
N VAL A 8 3.02 -19.60 25.24
CA VAL A 8 2.17 -19.57 24.04
C VAL A 8 2.09 -18.15 23.47
N ALA A 9 1.97 -17.12 24.31
CA ALA A 9 1.95 -15.71 23.87
C ALA A 9 3.30 -15.24 23.27
N ARG A 10 4.43 -15.76 23.78
CA ARG A 10 5.77 -15.39 23.25
C ARG A 10 6.17 -16.16 21.99
N SER A 11 5.64 -17.36 21.78
CA SER A 11 5.90 -18.15 20.57
C SER A 11 5.06 -17.71 19.36
N SER A 12 3.97 -16.98 19.60
CA SER A 12 3.03 -16.60 18.53
C SER A 12 3.40 -15.32 17.75
N SER A 13 4.24 -14.43 18.29
CA SER A 13 4.44 -13.11 17.65
C SER A 13 5.69 -12.98 16.77
N SER A 14 6.67 -13.87 16.85
CA SER A 14 7.95 -13.64 16.14
C SER A 14 8.27 -14.62 15.01
N ALA A 15 7.65 -15.79 14.99
CA ALA A 15 7.95 -16.85 14.02
C ALA A 15 7.01 -16.91 12.80
N ARG A 16 5.90 -16.16 12.80
CA ARG A 16 4.81 -16.29 11.81
C ARG A 16 4.83 -15.25 10.68
N TYR A 17 5.56 -14.14 10.81
CA TYR A 17 5.64 -13.10 9.80
C TYR A 17 6.43 -13.48 8.53
N GLY A 18 7.08 -14.63 8.50
CA GLY A 18 7.89 -15.08 7.38
C GLY A 18 7.23 -16.09 6.44
N GLN A 19 6.00 -16.51 6.67
CA GLN A 19 5.44 -17.67 5.95
C GLN A 19 4.53 -17.33 4.76
N PHE A 20 3.90 -16.17 4.73
CA PHE A 20 3.05 -15.77 3.60
C PHE A 20 3.62 -14.55 2.91
N GLN A 21 4.16 -14.74 1.72
CA GLN A 21 4.61 -13.67 0.84
C GLN A 21 3.65 -13.59 -0.33
N PRO A 22 2.93 -12.46 -0.50
CA PRO A 22 1.99 -12.31 -1.60
C PRO A 22 2.73 -12.32 -2.94
N SER A 23 2.22 -13.10 -3.88
CA SER A 23 2.72 -13.24 -5.24
C SER A 23 1.99 -12.31 -6.23
N ASP A 24 0.81 -11.84 -5.85
CA ASP A 24 0.00 -10.91 -6.62
C ASP A 24 -0.75 -9.90 -5.72
N GLN A 25 -1.51 -9.02 -6.32
CA GLN A 25 -2.28 -7.99 -5.58
C GLN A 25 -3.41 -8.58 -4.75
N ARG A 26 -4.05 -9.66 -5.22
CA ARG A 26 -5.15 -10.33 -4.51
C ARG A 26 -4.62 -10.99 -3.24
N GLU A 27 -3.48 -11.64 -3.32
CA GLU A 27 -2.80 -12.20 -2.14
C GLU A 27 -2.33 -11.11 -1.17
N TYR A 28 -1.88 -9.96 -1.70
CA TYR A 28 -1.59 -8.81 -0.83
C TYR A 28 -2.84 -8.28 -0.13
N PHE A 29 -3.98 -8.18 -0.82
CA PHE A 29 -5.26 -7.83 -0.21
C PHE A 29 -5.63 -8.83 0.89
N ALA A 30 -5.50 -10.14 0.64
CA ALA A 30 -5.77 -11.19 1.63
C ALA A 30 -4.89 -11.06 2.88
N LEU A 31 -3.59 -10.78 2.70
CA LEU A 31 -2.68 -10.50 3.80
C LEU A 31 -3.15 -9.29 4.63
N ARG A 32 -3.55 -8.21 3.96
CA ARG A 32 -4.06 -7.01 4.65
C ARG A 32 -5.36 -7.29 5.39
N LEU A 33 -6.27 -8.05 4.79
CA LEU A 33 -7.52 -8.47 5.45
C LEU A 33 -7.22 -9.29 6.71
N ALA A 34 -6.30 -10.27 6.63
CA ALA A 34 -5.86 -11.05 7.76
C ALA A 34 -5.29 -10.18 8.90
N GLN A 35 -4.43 -9.22 8.56
CA GLN A 35 -3.88 -8.26 9.53
C GLN A 35 -4.97 -7.40 10.20
N LYS A 36 -5.95 -6.94 9.43
CA LYS A 36 -7.08 -6.14 9.94
C LYS A 36 -8.03 -6.93 10.84
N LEU A 37 -8.05 -8.25 10.70
CA LEU A 37 -8.83 -9.18 11.52
C LEU A 37 -8.03 -9.77 12.69
N ASP A 38 -6.77 -9.33 12.88
CA ASP A 38 -5.82 -9.87 13.87
C ASP A 38 -5.61 -11.40 13.71
N ASP A 39 -5.75 -11.92 12.49
CA ASP A 39 -5.66 -13.33 12.12
C ASP A 39 -4.66 -13.58 10.98
N GLU A 40 -3.43 -13.12 11.17
CA GLU A 40 -2.38 -13.19 10.14
C GLU A 40 -2.02 -14.62 9.74
N ALA A 41 -2.22 -15.59 10.65
CA ALA A 41 -1.98 -17.00 10.37
C ALA A 41 -2.92 -17.54 9.29
N ALA A 42 -4.08 -16.93 9.10
CA ALA A 42 -5.09 -17.32 8.12
C ALA A 42 -4.95 -16.57 6.78
N ALA A 43 -3.89 -15.80 6.52
CA ALA A 43 -3.73 -15.04 5.29
C ALA A 43 -3.91 -15.90 4.02
N ARG A 44 -3.39 -17.14 4.02
CA ARG A 44 -3.59 -18.09 2.92
C ARG A 44 -5.06 -18.47 2.74
N HIS A 45 -5.78 -18.68 3.83
CA HIS A 45 -7.21 -18.97 3.78
C HIS A 45 -8.01 -17.80 3.21
N TYR A 46 -7.66 -16.57 3.57
CA TYR A 46 -8.28 -15.38 2.96
C TYR A 46 -7.95 -15.23 1.48
N ALA A 47 -6.77 -15.67 1.04
CA ALA A 47 -6.45 -15.74 -0.39
C ALA A 47 -7.31 -16.77 -1.13
N GLU A 48 -7.54 -17.96 -0.54
CA GLU A 48 -8.45 -18.98 -1.08
C GLU A 48 -9.90 -18.46 -1.17
N LEU A 49 -10.36 -17.65 -0.22
CA LEU A 49 -11.70 -17.05 -0.28
C LEU A 49 -11.88 -16.12 -1.49
N LEU A 50 -10.80 -15.49 -1.98
CA LEU A 50 -10.86 -14.67 -3.20
C LEU A 50 -11.11 -15.47 -4.48
N GLU A 51 -10.99 -16.79 -4.46
CA GLU A 51 -11.42 -17.64 -5.57
C GLU A 51 -12.96 -17.73 -5.68
N HIS A 52 -13.66 -17.52 -4.56
CA HIS A 52 -15.11 -17.69 -4.45
C HIS A 52 -15.87 -16.39 -4.22
N TYR A 53 -15.21 -15.37 -3.66
CA TYR A 53 -15.80 -14.07 -3.31
C TYR A 53 -14.99 -12.94 -3.95
N SER A 54 -15.67 -11.88 -4.36
CA SER A 54 -15.01 -10.66 -4.79
C SER A 54 -14.40 -9.90 -3.61
N GLU A 55 -13.40 -9.06 -3.86
CA GLU A 55 -12.84 -8.15 -2.84
C GLU A 55 -13.91 -7.30 -2.17
N ASP A 56 -14.91 -6.84 -2.93
CA ASP A 56 -16.03 -6.06 -2.41
C ASP A 56 -16.88 -6.85 -1.41
N GLN A 57 -17.16 -8.12 -1.70
CA GLN A 57 -17.90 -8.98 -0.78
C GLN A 57 -17.12 -9.19 0.52
N LEU A 58 -15.81 -9.41 0.42
CA LEU A 58 -14.95 -9.54 1.60
C LEU A 58 -14.90 -8.24 2.40
N LEU A 59 -14.82 -7.08 1.74
CA LEU A 59 -14.84 -5.78 2.41
C LEU A 59 -16.17 -5.49 3.10
N VAL A 60 -17.29 -5.82 2.47
CA VAL A 60 -18.61 -5.69 3.08
C VAL A 60 -18.73 -6.58 4.33
N ALA A 61 -18.25 -7.83 4.23
CA ALA A 61 -18.22 -8.74 5.39
C ALA A 61 -17.32 -8.18 6.51
N TYR A 62 -16.13 -7.69 6.17
CA TYR A 62 -15.21 -7.06 7.11
C TYR A 62 -15.84 -5.86 7.85
N ARG A 63 -16.46 -4.93 7.10
CA ARG A 63 -17.11 -3.75 7.68
C ARG A 63 -18.26 -4.11 8.63
N ARG A 64 -19.01 -5.16 8.31
CA ARG A 64 -20.11 -5.66 9.16
C ARG A 64 -19.60 -6.43 10.37
N ALA A 65 -18.46 -7.10 10.26
CA ALA A 65 -17.84 -7.84 11.34
C ALA A 65 -17.20 -6.94 12.41
N LYS A 66 -16.85 -5.69 12.05
CA LYS A 66 -16.13 -4.72 12.88
C LYS A 66 -17.00 -3.77 13.76
N PRO A 67 -18.29 -4.00 14.08
CA PRO A 67 -19.01 -3.08 14.97
C PRO A 67 -18.36 -3.05 16.36
N ALA A 68 -18.20 -1.84 16.88
CA ALA A 68 -17.67 -1.60 18.21
C ALA A 68 -18.42 -2.42 19.27
N GLY A 69 -17.69 -3.21 20.07
CA GLY A 69 -18.24 -3.92 21.22
C GLY A 69 -18.66 -5.37 20.98
N SER A 70 -18.36 -5.96 19.84
CA SER A 70 -18.55 -7.41 19.65
C SER A 70 -17.60 -8.19 20.56
N HIS A 71 -18.14 -9.07 21.44
CA HIS A 71 -17.37 -10.04 22.22
C HIS A 71 -16.91 -11.25 21.39
N LEU A 72 -17.26 -11.29 20.11
CA LEU A 72 -16.85 -12.34 19.18
C LEU A 72 -15.49 -12.02 18.58
N ASP A 73 -14.73 -13.06 18.36
CA ASP A 73 -13.50 -13.04 17.59
C ASP A 73 -13.76 -12.39 16.21
N PRO A 74 -12.97 -11.38 15.78
CA PRO A 74 -13.20 -10.66 14.53
C PRO A 74 -13.22 -11.58 13.31
N GLY A 75 -12.34 -12.59 13.24
CA GLY A 75 -12.31 -13.57 12.17
C GLY A 75 -13.60 -14.39 12.11
N ARG A 76 -14.09 -14.85 13.26
CA ARG A 76 -15.37 -15.60 13.34
C ARG A 76 -16.57 -14.73 12.92
N SER A 77 -16.61 -13.49 13.36
CA SER A 77 -17.65 -12.52 12.96
C SER A 77 -17.61 -12.28 11.46
N PHE A 78 -16.44 -12.12 10.88
CA PHE A 78 -16.24 -11.96 9.45
C PHE A 78 -16.80 -13.15 8.65
N HIS A 79 -16.48 -14.38 9.02
CA HIS A 79 -17.00 -15.58 8.34
C HIS A 79 -18.52 -15.71 8.43
N LEU A 80 -19.13 -15.29 9.53
CA LEU A 80 -20.60 -15.28 9.66
C LEU A 80 -21.23 -14.25 8.70
N GLU A 81 -20.65 -13.06 8.59
CA GLU A 81 -21.13 -12.02 7.66
C GLU A 81 -20.89 -12.44 6.21
N LEU A 82 -19.77 -13.09 5.90
CA LEU A 82 -19.50 -13.58 4.55
C LEU A 82 -20.56 -14.60 4.09
N LYS A 83 -20.94 -15.56 4.94
CA LYS A 83 -22.02 -16.50 4.65
C LYS A 83 -23.37 -15.80 4.39
N ARG A 84 -23.65 -14.66 5.03
CA ARG A 84 -24.87 -13.87 4.77
C ARG A 84 -24.85 -13.15 3.42
N LEU A 85 -23.68 -12.99 2.82
CA LEU A 85 -23.50 -12.35 1.52
C LEU A 85 -23.47 -13.34 0.37
N GLU A 86 -23.50 -14.65 0.63
CA GLU A 86 -23.57 -15.67 -0.42
C GLU A 86 -24.75 -15.40 -1.35
N GLY A 87 -24.47 -15.30 -2.65
CA GLY A 87 -25.47 -15.03 -3.68
C GLY A 87 -25.84 -13.55 -3.91
N ARG A 88 -25.18 -12.61 -3.23
CA ARG A 88 -25.32 -11.18 -3.49
C ARG A 88 -24.15 -10.66 -4.31
N THR A 89 -24.42 -10.19 -5.52
CA THR A 89 -23.44 -9.42 -6.31
C THR A 89 -23.44 -7.99 -5.79
N GLY A 90 -22.31 -7.52 -5.25
CA GLY A 90 -22.17 -6.12 -4.84
C GLY A 90 -21.69 -5.27 -6.03
N ASP A 91 -22.31 -4.12 -6.24
CA ASP A 91 -21.70 -3.08 -7.07
C ASP A 91 -20.52 -2.50 -6.28
N GLY A 92 -19.30 -2.84 -6.69
CA GLY A 92 -18.09 -2.36 -6.04
C GLY A 92 -17.88 -0.85 -6.19
N PRO A 93 -17.16 -0.22 -5.27
CA PRO A 93 -16.81 1.19 -5.40
C PRO A 93 -16.02 1.41 -6.69
N ALA A 94 -16.37 2.44 -7.44
CA ALA A 94 -15.68 2.80 -8.68
C ALA A 94 -14.17 2.89 -8.43
N ILE A 95 -13.39 2.07 -9.13
CA ILE A 95 -11.94 2.04 -9.05
C ILE A 95 -11.42 3.40 -9.50
N ARG A 96 -10.81 4.14 -8.57
CA ARG A 96 -10.22 5.46 -8.87
C ARG A 96 -8.72 5.30 -9.02
N ARG A 97 -8.18 6.00 -10.02
CA ARG A 97 -6.73 6.10 -10.20
C ARG A 97 -6.07 6.71 -8.98
N LEU A 98 -4.97 6.12 -8.58
CA LEU A 98 -4.11 6.57 -7.50
C LEU A 98 -2.69 6.71 -8.06
N ALA A 99 -2.05 7.86 -7.87
CA ALA A 99 -0.62 7.94 -8.07
C ALA A 99 0.13 7.86 -6.76
N ALA A 100 1.24 7.14 -6.75
CA ALA A 100 2.16 7.08 -5.64
C ALA A 100 3.47 7.77 -6.03
N ILE A 101 3.88 8.75 -5.24
CA ILE A 101 5.10 9.53 -5.45
C ILE A 101 6.10 9.18 -4.36
N ARG A 102 7.28 8.76 -4.81
CA ARG A 102 8.42 8.50 -3.96
C ARG A 102 9.52 9.52 -4.23
N ILE A 103 9.99 10.18 -3.17
CA ILE A 103 11.03 11.22 -3.26
C ILE A 103 12.30 10.72 -2.61
N GLU A 104 13.41 10.82 -3.32
CA GLU A 104 14.76 10.69 -2.80
C GLU A 104 15.58 11.94 -3.12
N ARG A 105 16.78 12.03 -2.52
CA ARG A 105 17.62 13.23 -2.62
C ARG A 105 17.86 13.71 -4.05
N ARG A 106 17.92 12.81 -5.02
CA ARG A 106 18.26 13.13 -6.42
C ARG A 106 17.35 12.46 -7.42
N ALA A 107 16.18 12.02 -7.00
CA ALA A 107 15.23 11.39 -7.90
C ALA A 107 13.80 11.46 -7.35
N VAL A 108 12.85 11.52 -8.26
CA VAL A 108 11.41 11.37 -7.97
C VAL A 108 10.90 10.23 -8.83
N ALA A 109 10.21 9.28 -8.23
CA ALA A 109 9.51 8.22 -8.94
C ALA A 109 8.00 8.36 -8.77
N VAL A 110 7.27 8.03 -9.83
CA VAL A 110 5.81 8.01 -9.85
C VAL A 110 5.33 6.70 -10.42
N ALA A 111 4.38 6.07 -9.72
CA ALA A 111 3.62 4.93 -10.18
C ALA A 111 2.14 5.29 -10.17
N ILE A 112 1.39 4.91 -11.21
CA ILE A 112 -0.05 5.18 -11.33
C ILE A 112 -0.77 3.84 -11.39
N LEU A 113 -1.63 3.61 -10.39
CA LEU A 113 -2.40 2.39 -10.24
C LEU A 113 -3.88 2.66 -10.54
N GLU A 114 -4.52 1.69 -11.17
CA GLU A 114 -5.96 1.68 -11.45
C GLU A 114 -6.50 0.27 -11.21
N GLY A 115 -7.13 0.07 -10.05
CA GLY A 115 -7.51 -1.27 -9.63
C GLY A 115 -6.28 -2.19 -9.45
N ASP A 116 -6.33 -3.35 -10.07
CA ASP A 116 -5.31 -4.40 -9.99
C ASP A 116 -4.16 -4.24 -11.02
N HIS A 117 -4.10 -3.14 -11.74
CA HIS A 117 -3.09 -2.93 -12.79
C HIS A 117 -2.43 -1.55 -12.74
N LEU A 118 -1.31 -1.43 -13.43
CA LEU A 118 -0.65 -0.17 -13.67
C LEU A 118 -1.37 0.58 -14.80
N ALA A 119 -1.89 1.77 -14.51
CA ALA A 119 -2.51 2.63 -15.52
C ALA A 119 -1.50 3.18 -16.53
N ALA A 120 -0.23 3.22 -16.15
CA ALA A 120 0.89 3.64 -17.00
C ALA A 120 2.20 3.02 -16.53
N PRO A 121 3.22 2.89 -17.41
CA PRO A 121 4.56 2.51 -17.00
C PRO A 121 5.08 3.46 -15.91
N PRO A 122 5.63 2.95 -14.80
CA PRO A 122 6.20 3.78 -13.75
C PRO A 122 7.34 4.64 -14.29
N GLN A 123 7.46 5.86 -13.80
CA GLN A 123 8.45 6.83 -14.28
C GLN A 123 9.38 7.26 -13.16
N VAL A 124 10.66 7.49 -13.50
CA VAL A 124 11.66 8.10 -12.62
C VAL A 124 12.26 9.32 -13.29
N ARG A 125 12.34 10.41 -12.54
CA ARG A 125 13.07 11.61 -12.92
C ARG A 125 14.31 11.74 -12.06
N GLN A 126 15.50 11.66 -12.68
CA GLN A 126 16.75 12.05 -12.03
C GLN A 126 16.83 13.57 -11.94
N LEU A 127 17.26 14.05 -10.79
CA LEU A 127 17.32 15.48 -10.47
C LEU A 127 18.78 15.98 -10.49
N SER A 128 18.92 17.25 -10.86
CA SER A 128 20.19 17.97 -10.82
C SER A 128 20.81 18.01 -9.41
N SER A 129 22.12 18.17 -9.34
CA SER A 129 22.80 18.50 -8.08
C SER A 129 22.55 19.95 -7.64
N ASN A 130 22.16 20.83 -8.56
CA ASN A 130 21.76 22.20 -8.26
C ASN A 130 20.31 22.19 -7.72
N THR A 131 20.09 22.76 -6.54
CA THR A 131 18.80 22.74 -5.84
C THR A 131 17.67 23.37 -6.64
N ASP A 132 17.86 24.57 -7.17
CA ASP A 132 16.79 25.28 -7.91
C ASP A 132 16.38 24.53 -9.18
N LYS A 133 17.38 24.00 -9.92
CA LYS A 133 17.12 23.15 -11.09
C LYS A 133 16.43 21.83 -10.71
N ALA A 134 16.76 21.27 -9.55
CA ALA A 134 16.11 20.05 -9.05
C ALA A 134 14.64 20.30 -8.71
N LEU A 135 14.34 21.37 -7.99
CA LEU A 135 12.98 21.75 -7.61
C LEU A 135 12.11 22.04 -8.84
N GLY A 136 12.61 22.88 -9.76
CA GLY A 136 11.90 23.18 -11.02
C GLY A 136 11.68 21.92 -11.89
N SER A 137 12.67 21.04 -11.97
CA SER A 137 12.55 19.77 -12.71
C SER A 137 11.53 18.82 -12.07
N ALA A 138 11.48 18.73 -10.74
CA ALA A 138 10.50 17.91 -10.03
C ALA A 138 9.08 18.45 -10.23
N ALA A 139 8.87 19.76 -10.04
CA ALA A 139 7.57 20.42 -10.26
C ALA A 139 7.06 20.19 -11.68
N SER A 140 7.89 20.45 -12.71
CA SER A 140 7.53 20.24 -14.12
C SER A 140 7.23 18.77 -14.44
N PHE A 141 7.97 17.84 -13.83
CA PHE A 141 7.74 16.41 -14.01
C PHE A 141 6.38 15.98 -13.46
N ILE A 142 6.06 16.39 -12.23
CA ILE A 142 4.77 16.09 -11.61
C ILE A 142 3.63 16.75 -12.37
N SER A 143 3.72 18.04 -12.69
CA SER A 143 2.69 18.76 -13.47
C SER A 143 2.36 18.05 -14.77
N ARG A 144 3.39 17.58 -15.51
CA ARG A 144 3.19 16.82 -16.75
C ARG A 144 2.43 15.52 -16.53
N ILE A 145 2.74 14.78 -15.47
CA ILE A 145 2.03 13.53 -15.14
C ILE A 145 0.57 13.83 -14.83
N LEU A 146 0.31 14.86 -14.02
CA LEU A 146 -1.05 15.25 -13.64
C LEU A 146 -1.90 15.68 -14.86
N GLN A 147 -1.27 16.34 -15.84
CA GLN A 147 -1.94 16.69 -17.11
C GLN A 147 -2.28 15.46 -17.97
N GLN A 148 -1.42 14.43 -17.94
CA GLN A 148 -1.62 13.22 -18.73
C GLN A 148 -2.64 12.26 -18.12
N TYR A 149 -2.72 12.25 -16.78
CA TYR A 149 -3.55 11.29 -16.04
C TYR A 149 -4.44 12.05 -15.05
N PRO A 150 -5.78 12.03 -15.24
CA PRO A 150 -6.69 12.61 -14.25
C PRO A 150 -6.63 11.79 -12.96
N LEU A 151 -6.14 12.43 -11.91
CA LEU A 151 -5.94 11.83 -10.59
C LEU A 151 -6.81 12.56 -9.55
N GLY A 152 -7.50 11.82 -8.71
CA GLY A 152 -8.22 12.40 -7.57
C GLY A 152 -7.39 12.44 -6.28
N THR A 153 -6.41 11.57 -6.17
CA THR A 153 -5.60 11.41 -4.96
C THR A 153 -4.19 10.97 -5.32
N VAL A 154 -3.23 11.48 -4.57
CA VAL A 154 -1.81 11.11 -4.65
C VAL A 154 -1.34 10.62 -3.29
N ALA A 155 -0.72 9.45 -3.26
CA ALA A 155 -0.01 8.95 -2.09
C ALA A 155 1.42 9.52 -2.05
N LEU A 156 1.79 10.09 -0.92
CA LEU A 156 3.11 10.69 -0.70
C LEU A 156 3.72 10.13 0.59
N GLU A 157 4.95 9.61 0.52
CA GLU A 157 5.63 9.13 1.71
C GLU A 157 6.07 10.32 2.58
N THR A 158 5.68 10.30 3.87
CA THR A 158 6.14 11.29 4.84
C THR A 158 7.65 11.21 5.05
N ILE A 159 8.31 12.36 4.97
CA ILE A 159 9.75 12.48 5.19
C ILE A 159 9.95 13.15 6.55
N PRO A 160 10.68 12.51 7.49
CA PRO A 160 11.02 13.16 8.73
C PRO A 160 11.82 14.44 8.44
N CYS A 161 11.23 15.61 8.76
CA CYS A 161 11.74 16.94 8.37
C CYS A 161 13.16 17.30 8.84
N LYS A 162 13.78 16.48 9.70
CA LYS A 162 15.03 16.88 10.37
C LYS A 162 16.33 16.42 9.69
N THR A 163 16.28 15.60 8.67
CA THR A 163 17.48 14.90 8.21
C THR A 163 17.96 15.25 6.80
N GLU A 164 17.12 15.80 5.93
CA GLU A 164 17.52 16.10 4.53
C GLU A 164 16.73 17.33 4.00
N VAL A 165 17.37 18.50 4.03
CA VAL A 165 16.78 19.78 3.58
C VAL A 165 16.20 19.66 2.16
N LEU A 166 16.98 19.18 1.18
CA LEU A 166 16.51 19.10 -0.20
C LEU A 166 15.30 18.16 -0.40
N ARG A 167 15.19 17.08 0.39
CA ARG A 167 13.99 16.22 0.32
C ARG A 167 12.76 16.92 0.91
N GLY A 168 12.94 17.70 1.96
CA GLY A 168 11.88 18.55 2.50
C GLY A 168 11.40 19.58 1.47
N ASP A 169 12.31 20.28 0.82
CA ASP A 169 12.00 21.27 -0.22
C ASP A 169 11.30 20.60 -1.44
N LEU A 170 11.74 19.40 -1.84
CA LEU A 170 11.10 18.63 -2.91
C LEU A 170 9.68 18.20 -2.52
N MET A 171 9.47 17.79 -1.27
CA MET A 171 8.16 17.44 -0.77
C MET A 171 7.24 18.65 -0.77
N GLU A 172 7.73 19.80 -0.31
CA GLU A 172 6.96 21.05 -0.26
C GLU A 172 6.55 21.51 -1.66
N ILE A 173 7.48 21.54 -2.64
CA ILE A 173 7.16 21.98 -4.01
C ILE A 173 6.19 21.02 -4.70
N ILE A 174 6.33 19.70 -4.49
CA ILE A 174 5.41 18.70 -5.04
C ILE A 174 4.03 18.87 -4.40
N SER A 175 3.95 18.99 -3.08
CA SER A 175 2.68 19.20 -2.38
C SER A 175 1.98 20.47 -2.84
N ARG A 176 2.73 21.56 -3.09
CA ARG A 176 2.18 22.81 -3.64
C ARG A 176 1.57 22.59 -5.04
N VAL A 177 2.28 21.89 -5.92
CA VAL A 177 1.77 21.55 -7.28
C VAL A 177 0.47 20.73 -7.18
N LEU A 178 0.39 19.79 -6.26
CA LEU A 178 -0.81 18.97 -6.07
C LEU A 178 -2.00 19.79 -5.56
N VAL A 179 -1.77 20.66 -4.58
CA VAL A 179 -2.80 21.55 -4.01
C VAL A 179 -3.32 22.53 -5.05
N GLU A 180 -2.44 23.15 -5.85
CA GLU A 180 -2.81 24.06 -6.93
C GLU A 180 -3.72 23.39 -7.97
N GLN A 181 -3.61 22.08 -8.15
CA GLN A 181 -4.46 21.29 -9.06
C GLN A 181 -5.64 20.63 -8.35
N SER A 182 -5.92 20.98 -7.09
CA SER A 182 -7.01 20.43 -6.28
C SER A 182 -6.96 18.90 -6.11
N ILE A 183 -5.75 18.33 -6.05
CA ILE A 183 -5.53 16.90 -5.89
C ILE A 183 -5.33 16.60 -4.40
N GLY A 184 -6.09 15.64 -3.89
CA GLY A 184 -5.95 15.18 -2.51
C GLY A 184 -4.59 14.50 -2.27
N ILE A 185 -3.96 14.83 -1.13
CA ILE A 185 -2.69 14.22 -0.72
C ILE A 185 -2.97 13.24 0.41
N TRP A 186 -2.49 12.02 0.24
CA TRP A 186 -2.48 11.02 1.30
C TRP A 186 -1.05 10.79 1.76
N GLU A 187 -0.72 11.35 2.90
CA GLU A 187 0.59 11.18 3.52
C GLU A 187 0.67 9.86 4.27
N VAL A 188 1.73 9.10 4.01
CA VAL A 188 1.92 7.75 4.55
C VAL A 188 3.30 7.60 5.14
N SER A 189 3.37 7.02 6.33
CA SER A 189 4.64 6.65 6.95
C SER A 189 5.28 5.47 6.20
N LYS A 190 6.59 5.56 6.00
CA LYS A 190 7.38 4.44 5.47
C LYS A 190 7.22 3.16 6.31
N LEU A 191 7.11 3.31 7.62
CA LEU A 191 6.97 2.17 8.53
C LEU A 191 5.63 1.46 8.34
N ASP A 192 4.56 2.21 8.07
CA ASP A 192 3.24 1.64 7.82
C ASP A 192 3.24 0.82 6.52
N VAL A 193 3.89 1.35 5.47
CA VAL A 193 4.07 0.58 4.23
C VAL A 193 4.83 -0.71 4.49
N LEU A 194 5.97 -0.66 5.17
CA LEU A 194 6.76 -1.86 5.46
C LEU A 194 6.01 -2.86 6.33
N ALA A 195 5.30 -2.38 7.37
CA ALA A 195 4.50 -3.21 8.25
C ALA A 195 3.37 -3.93 7.50
N SER A 196 2.77 -3.28 6.51
CA SER A 196 1.72 -3.86 5.69
C SER A 196 2.16 -5.10 4.88
N PHE A 197 3.45 -5.19 4.59
CA PHE A 197 4.07 -6.37 3.96
C PHE A 197 4.61 -7.39 4.99
N GLY A 198 4.25 -7.26 6.27
CA GLY A 198 4.77 -8.12 7.35
C GLY A 198 6.20 -7.76 7.80
N HIS A 199 6.74 -6.61 7.42
CA HIS A 199 8.13 -6.23 7.65
C HIS A 199 8.25 -4.86 8.36
N PRO A 200 7.94 -4.74 9.66
CA PRO A 200 7.84 -3.43 10.33
C PRO A 200 9.18 -2.69 10.54
N ARG A 201 10.30 -3.24 10.08
CA ARG A 201 11.64 -2.64 10.28
C ARG A 201 12.27 -2.18 8.97
N PRO A 202 12.96 -1.03 8.95
CA PRO A 202 13.58 -0.48 7.74
C PRO A 202 14.55 -1.42 7.02
N ARG A 203 15.19 -2.36 7.75
CA ARG A 203 16.11 -3.36 7.18
C ARG A 203 15.46 -4.32 6.17
N PHE A 204 14.15 -4.46 6.22
CA PHE A 204 13.38 -5.35 5.34
C PHE A 204 12.93 -4.71 4.02
N ARG A 205 13.36 -3.48 3.74
CA ARG A 205 12.98 -2.76 2.50
C ARG A 205 13.25 -3.56 1.22
N ASN A 206 14.34 -4.32 1.18
CA ASN A 206 14.66 -5.14 0.00
C ASN A 206 13.68 -6.31 -0.16
N GLN A 207 13.22 -6.91 0.92
CA GLN A 207 12.21 -7.97 0.88
C GLN A 207 10.87 -7.44 0.32
N VAL A 208 10.44 -6.25 0.74
CA VAL A 208 9.26 -5.60 0.15
C VAL A 208 9.46 -5.36 -1.35
N ARG A 209 10.64 -4.94 -1.79
CA ARG A 209 10.97 -4.76 -3.21
C ARG A 209 10.96 -6.08 -4.00
N GLU A 210 11.32 -7.19 -3.37
CA GLU A 210 11.21 -8.53 -3.96
C GLU A 210 9.75 -8.91 -4.16
N VAL A 211 8.90 -8.71 -3.15
CA VAL A 211 7.44 -8.91 -3.26
C VAL A 211 6.86 -8.06 -4.40
N ILE A 212 7.20 -6.78 -4.48
CA ILE A 212 6.77 -5.91 -5.58
C ILE A 212 7.23 -6.43 -6.94
N SER A 213 8.45 -6.98 -7.01
CA SER A 213 8.97 -7.58 -8.25
C SER A 213 8.24 -8.86 -8.66
N THR A 214 7.67 -9.56 -7.70
CA THR A 214 6.83 -10.74 -7.95
C THR A 214 5.45 -10.32 -8.44
N ILE A 215 4.83 -9.33 -7.78
CA ILE A 215 3.51 -8.79 -8.17
C ILE A 215 3.53 -8.18 -9.58
N TRP A 216 4.60 -7.46 -9.93
CA TRP A 216 4.79 -6.85 -11.25
C TRP A 216 6.12 -7.27 -11.89
N PRO A 217 6.21 -8.46 -12.49
CA PRO A 217 7.46 -8.97 -13.08
C PRO A 217 8.04 -8.05 -14.17
N GLY A 218 7.19 -7.33 -14.91
CA GLY A 218 7.60 -6.36 -15.93
C GLY A 218 8.42 -5.17 -15.41
N VAL A 219 8.38 -4.92 -14.10
CA VAL A 219 9.15 -3.83 -13.46
C VAL A 219 10.61 -4.20 -13.25
N ASN A 220 11.00 -5.46 -13.42
CA ASN A 220 12.38 -5.93 -13.23
C ASN A 220 13.34 -5.56 -14.39
N GLY A 221 12.83 -5.17 -15.56
CA GLY A 221 13.62 -4.76 -16.73
C GLY A 221 14.05 -3.29 -16.66
N SER A 222 13.77 -2.54 -17.72
CA SER A 222 14.12 -1.10 -17.86
C SER A 222 13.59 -0.19 -16.75
N PHE A 223 12.58 -0.65 -15.99
CA PHE A 223 11.98 0.06 -14.86
C PHE A 223 12.45 -0.44 -13.50
N GLY A 224 13.48 -1.30 -13.42
CA GLY A 224 13.95 -1.97 -12.21
C GLY A 224 14.57 -1.08 -11.13
N SER A 225 14.41 0.25 -11.21
CA SER A 225 14.88 1.16 -10.17
C SER A 225 14.28 0.80 -8.80
N PRO A 226 15.11 0.67 -7.75
CA PRO A 226 14.61 0.49 -6.39
C PRO A 226 13.58 1.53 -5.96
N LEU A 227 13.69 2.76 -6.47
CA LEU A 227 12.77 3.85 -6.18
C LEU A 227 11.38 3.62 -6.79
N ILE A 228 11.30 3.02 -7.97
CA ILE A 228 10.03 2.59 -8.58
C ILE A 228 9.34 1.54 -7.72
N LYS A 229 10.09 0.53 -7.27
CA LYS A 229 9.54 -0.53 -6.42
C LYS A 229 9.00 0.03 -5.10
N ASP A 230 9.67 1.02 -4.53
CA ASP A 230 9.18 1.71 -3.33
C ASP A 230 7.91 2.54 -3.63
N ALA A 231 7.82 3.20 -4.78
CA ALA A 231 6.61 3.91 -5.18
C ALA A 231 5.44 2.95 -5.41
N LEU A 232 5.69 1.79 -6.02
CA LEU A 232 4.69 0.74 -6.20
C LEU A 232 4.20 0.15 -4.87
N ALA A 233 5.11 -0.09 -3.93
CA ALA A 233 4.76 -0.55 -2.58
C ALA A 233 3.87 0.46 -1.85
N LEU A 234 4.20 1.77 -1.94
CA LEU A 234 3.38 2.85 -1.40
C LEU A 234 1.99 2.88 -2.07
N GLY A 235 1.94 2.79 -3.39
CA GLY A 235 0.70 2.82 -4.15
C GLY A 235 -0.22 1.63 -3.81
N LEU A 236 0.34 0.43 -3.76
CA LEU A 236 -0.40 -0.78 -3.41
C LEU A 236 -0.96 -0.70 -1.97
N TYR A 237 -0.12 -0.26 -1.02
CA TYR A 237 -0.57 -0.01 0.35
C TYR A 237 -1.77 0.94 0.39
N CYS A 238 -1.65 2.13 -0.23
CA CYS A 238 -2.72 3.12 -0.21
C CYS A 238 -3.98 2.65 -0.93
N GLN A 239 -3.83 1.94 -2.04
CA GLN A 239 -4.96 1.40 -2.78
C GLN A 239 -5.78 0.43 -1.92
N VAL A 240 -5.12 -0.49 -1.24
CA VAL A 240 -5.77 -1.47 -0.37
C VAL A 240 -6.30 -0.83 0.91
N GLU A 241 -5.52 0.03 1.59
CA GLU A 241 -6.00 0.75 2.78
C GLU A 241 -7.23 1.61 2.52
N ARG A 242 -7.31 2.22 1.33
CA ARG A 242 -8.50 2.97 0.92
C ARG A 242 -9.75 2.12 0.90
N LEU A 243 -9.64 0.87 0.43
CA LEU A 243 -10.77 -0.06 0.39
C LEU A 243 -11.28 -0.39 1.80
N PHE A 244 -10.39 -0.47 2.80
CA PHE A 244 -10.79 -0.74 4.19
C PHE A 244 -11.38 0.48 4.91
N ASN A 245 -11.13 1.70 4.42
CA ASN A 245 -11.52 2.95 5.08
C ASN A 245 -12.74 3.63 4.42
N LEU A 246 -13.23 3.10 3.31
CA LEU A 246 -14.48 3.53 2.65
C LEU A 246 -15.69 2.84 3.27
#